data_76bc5d9efc239935ae9211bb638f5bac
#
_entry.id   76bc5d9efc239935ae9211bb638f5bac
#
_cell.length_a   1.000
_cell.length_b   1.000
_cell.length_c   1.000
_cell.angle_alpha   90.00
_cell.angle_beta   90.00
_cell.angle_gamma   90.00
#
_symmetry.space_group_name_H-M   'P 1'
#
loop_
_entity.id
_entity.type
_entity.pdbx_description
1 polymer ?
#
loop_
_entity_poly.entity_id
_entity_poly.type
_entity_poly.pdbx_seq_one_letter_code
_entity_poly.pdbx_strand_id
1 'polypeptide(L)'
;MKKVITYGTYDLFHEGHYKLLKRAKELGDYLIVGVTTEHFDEARGKLNVVDRIMKRIENVKNTGLADMIIVEDHEGQKIEDIQKYNVDIFTVGSDWIGTFDYLNAFCKVVYLERTPNISSTMLRSSSFNITKVGLVGTGRIAERFVAEARYASGLIVTSAYNPDIESVNQFKKNCSEYEIDIYTDKYDEFLEKVDAVYIASTHELSLIHISEPTRR
;
A
#
# COMPACT_ATOMS: atom_id res chain seq x y z
N MET A 1 -31.14 5.64 -10.68
CA MET A 1 -30.33 4.78 -9.82
C MET A 1 -28.87 5.09 -10.13
N LYS A 2 -28.20 5.73 -9.20
CA LYS A 2 -26.81 6.18 -9.37
C LYS A 2 -25.85 5.04 -9.04
N LYS A 3 -25.04 4.61 -10.00
CA LYS A 3 -24.13 3.46 -9.88
C LYS A 3 -22.71 3.91 -9.56
N VAL A 4 -22.12 3.29 -8.57
CA VAL A 4 -20.76 3.52 -8.10
C VAL A 4 -19.94 2.25 -8.32
N ILE A 5 -18.72 2.38 -8.79
CA ILE A 5 -17.77 1.27 -8.89
C ILE A 5 -16.48 1.58 -8.13
N THR A 6 -15.96 0.57 -7.44
CA THR A 6 -14.65 0.63 -6.78
C THR A 6 -13.90 -0.67 -6.99
N TYR A 7 -12.56 -0.60 -6.96
CA TYR A 7 -11.69 -1.76 -7.16
C TYR A 7 -10.69 -1.88 -6.02
N GLY A 8 -10.31 -3.09 -5.72
CA GLY A 8 -9.28 -3.37 -4.72
C GLY A 8 -8.88 -4.84 -4.67
N THR A 9 -7.74 -5.10 -4.04
CA THR A 9 -7.32 -6.47 -3.74
C THR A 9 -8.11 -7.05 -2.58
N TYR A 10 -8.47 -6.24 -1.58
CA TYR A 10 -9.20 -6.62 -0.36
C TYR A 10 -8.54 -7.78 0.41
N ASP A 11 -7.20 -7.84 0.35
CA ASP A 11 -6.41 -8.84 1.05
C ASP A 11 -6.42 -8.61 2.57
N LEU A 12 -6.48 -9.69 3.37
CA LEU A 12 -6.58 -9.62 4.83
C LEU A 12 -7.64 -8.58 5.24
N PHE A 13 -8.87 -8.80 4.81
CA PHE A 13 -9.96 -7.82 4.93
C PHE A 13 -10.04 -7.21 6.34
N HIS A 14 -9.99 -5.88 6.41
CA HIS A 14 -9.94 -5.13 7.65
C HIS A 14 -10.89 -3.93 7.67
N GLU A 15 -10.98 -3.25 8.80
CA GLU A 15 -11.87 -2.10 9.01
C GLU A 15 -11.65 -0.97 7.99
N GLY A 16 -10.41 -0.76 7.52
CA GLY A 16 -10.12 0.22 6.47
C GLY A 16 -10.85 -0.09 5.15
N HIS A 17 -10.87 -1.37 4.74
CA HIS A 17 -11.62 -1.82 3.58
C HIS A 17 -13.13 -1.63 3.79
N TYR A 18 -13.65 -2.00 4.97
CA TYR A 18 -15.06 -1.80 5.29
C TYR A 18 -15.47 -0.33 5.21
N LYS A 19 -14.68 0.56 5.81
CA LYS A 19 -14.93 2.01 5.78
C LYS A 19 -14.86 2.60 4.37
N LEU A 20 -13.94 2.10 3.52
CA LEU A 20 -13.86 2.49 2.12
C LEU A 20 -15.15 2.09 1.38
N LEU A 21 -15.57 0.82 1.51
CA LEU A 21 -16.77 0.32 0.87
C LEU A 21 -18.03 1.06 1.36
N LYS A 22 -18.12 1.36 2.65
CA LYS A 22 -19.24 2.12 3.21
C LYS A 22 -19.32 3.52 2.60
N ARG A 23 -18.22 4.26 2.54
CA ARG A 23 -18.15 5.58 1.92
C ARG A 23 -18.43 5.53 0.40
N ALA A 24 -17.95 4.48 -0.27
CA ALA A 24 -18.27 4.25 -1.68
C ALA A 24 -19.76 4.04 -1.88
N LYS A 25 -20.42 3.27 -1.02
CA LYS A 25 -21.87 3.04 -1.06
C LYS A 25 -22.68 4.32 -0.84
N GLU A 26 -22.20 5.23 0.01
CA GLU A 26 -22.82 6.52 0.30
C GLU A 26 -22.82 7.50 -0.91
N LEU A 27 -21.99 7.24 -1.94
CA LEU A 27 -21.92 8.06 -3.14
C LEU A 27 -23.07 7.79 -4.14
N GLY A 28 -23.79 6.69 -3.99
CA GLY A 28 -24.87 6.32 -4.91
C GLY A 28 -25.79 5.22 -4.38
N ASP A 29 -26.69 4.79 -5.25
CA ASP A 29 -27.72 3.81 -4.91
C ASP A 29 -27.27 2.35 -5.05
N TYR A 30 -26.32 2.11 -5.97
CA TYR A 30 -25.85 0.77 -6.36
C TYR A 30 -24.32 0.73 -6.40
N LEU A 31 -23.72 -0.14 -5.58
CA LEU A 31 -22.27 -0.31 -5.48
C LEU A 31 -21.80 -1.58 -6.17
N ILE A 32 -20.92 -1.42 -7.15
CA ILE A 32 -20.18 -2.49 -7.82
C ILE A 32 -18.79 -2.53 -7.21
N VAL A 33 -18.34 -3.73 -6.78
CA VAL A 33 -17.01 -3.92 -6.20
C VAL A 33 -16.21 -4.88 -7.07
N GLY A 34 -15.14 -4.40 -7.69
CA GLY A 34 -14.16 -5.20 -8.42
C GLY A 34 -13.08 -5.74 -7.49
N VAL A 35 -12.92 -7.08 -7.47
CA VAL A 35 -11.86 -7.76 -6.71
C VAL A 35 -10.81 -8.27 -7.69
N THR A 36 -9.55 -7.89 -7.51
CA THR A 36 -8.46 -8.25 -8.42
C THR A 36 -8.09 -9.73 -8.31
N THR A 37 -7.74 -10.38 -9.44
CA THR A 37 -7.19 -11.74 -9.42
C THR A 37 -5.77 -11.76 -8.88
N GLU A 38 -5.30 -12.93 -8.41
CA GLU A 38 -3.92 -13.14 -8.02
C GLU A 38 -2.96 -12.82 -9.17
N HIS A 39 -3.25 -13.34 -10.35
CA HIS A 39 -2.44 -13.14 -11.53
C HIS A 39 -2.32 -11.64 -11.91
N PHE A 40 -3.41 -10.90 -11.83
CA PHE A 40 -3.41 -9.47 -12.12
C PHE A 40 -2.70 -8.67 -11.03
N ASP A 41 -2.83 -9.06 -9.77
CA ASP A 41 -2.07 -8.47 -8.66
C ASP A 41 -0.56 -8.70 -8.83
N GLU A 42 -0.14 -9.93 -9.20
CA GLU A 42 1.25 -10.28 -9.49
C GLU A 42 1.82 -9.48 -10.67
N ALA A 43 1.07 -9.38 -11.78
CA ALA A 43 1.47 -8.61 -12.96
C ALA A 43 1.70 -7.12 -12.65
N ARG A 44 1.01 -6.57 -11.64
CA ARG A 44 1.20 -5.21 -11.14
C ARG A 44 2.24 -5.11 -10.02
N GLY A 45 2.99 -6.19 -9.76
CA GLY A 45 4.04 -6.24 -8.74
C GLY A 45 3.54 -6.43 -7.31
N LYS A 46 2.29 -6.83 -7.10
CA LYS A 46 1.72 -7.09 -5.77
C LYS A 46 1.85 -8.57 -5.41
N LEU A 47 3.07 -8.96 -4.99
CA LEU A 47 3.44 -10.36 -4.78
C LEU A 47 3.03 -10.93 -3.41
N ASN A 48 2.53 -10.11 -2.49
CA ASN A 48 2.32 -10.45 -1.08
C ASN A 48 0.84 -10.66 -0.72
N VAL A 49 0.00 -11.02 -1.67
CA VAL A 49 -1.41 -11.31 -1.41
C VAL A 49 -1.51 -12.64 -0.68
N VAL A 50 -2.17 -12.65 0.48
CA VAL A 50 -2.29 -13.81 1.38
C VAL A 50 -3.58 -14.57 1.13
N ASP A 51 -4.71 -13.86 1.10
CA ASP A 51 -6.01 -14.45 0.89
C ASP A 51 -6.26 -14.72 -0.59
N ARG A 52 -6.67 -15.95 -0.91
CA ARG A 52 -7.09 -16.29 -2.28
C ARG A 52 -8.33 -15.49 -2.69
N ILE A 53 -8.52 -15.27 -3.98
CA ILE A 53 -9.60 -14.45 -4.53
C ILE A 53 -10.98 -14.84 -3.99
N MET A 54 -11.28 -16.12 -3.86
CA MET A 54 -12.57 -16.59 -3.33
C MET A 54 -12.82 -16.11 -1.90
N LYS A 55 -11.77 -16.11 -1.05
CA LYS A 55 -11.85 -15.60 0.32
C LYS A 55 -12.06 -14.09 0.34
N ARG A 56 -11.36 -13.37 -0.53
CA ARG A 56 -11.47 -11.91 -0.66
C ARG A 56 -12.88 -11.50 -1.15
N ILE A 57 -13.44 -12.21 -2.11
CA ILE A 57 -14.83 -12.04 -2.58
C ILE A 57 -15.82 -12.31 -1.44
N GLU A 58 -15.62 -13.41 -0.70
CA GLU A 58 -16.47 -13.76 0.45
C GLU A 58 -16.45 -12.65 1.52
N ASN A 59 -15.27 -12.15 1.85
CA ASN A 59 -15.12 -11.05 2.80
C ASN A 59 -15.88 -9.79 2.35
N VAL A 60 -15.75 -9.39 1.09
CA VAL A 60 -16.50 -8.26 0.51
C VAL A 60 -18.01 -8.53 0.56
N LYS A 61 -18.46 -9.72 0.17
CA LYS A 61 -19.88 -10.12 0.19
C LYS A 61 -20.46 -10.05 1.61
N ASN A 62 -19.71 -10.49 2.59
CA ASN A 62 -20.14 -10.54 4.00
C ASN A 62 -20.32 -9.13 4.62
N THR A 63 -19.80 -8.09 3.99
CA THR A 63 -20.07 -6.71 4.42
C THR A 63 -21.52 -6.28 4.20
N GLY A 64 -22.24 -6.91 3.25
CA GLY A 64 -23.56 -6.51 2.81
C GLY A 64 -23.63 -5.16 2.10
N LEU A 65 -22.49 -4.54 1.77
CA LEU A 65 -22.43 -3.21 1.14
C LEU A 65 -22.41 -3.27 -0.38
N ALA A 66 -21.84 -4.32 -0.97
CA ALA A 66 -21.75 -4.52 -2.40
C ALA A 66 -23.07 -5.08 -2.95
N ASP A 67 -23.67 -4.39 -3.92
CA ASP A 67 -24.85 -4.89 -4.65
C ASP A 67 -24.42 -5.84 -5.78
N MET A 68 -23.23 -5.66 -6.33
CA MET A 68 -22.59 -6.54 -7.32
C MET A 68 -21.11 -6.67 -7.03
N ILE A 69 -20.58 -7.88 -7.18
CA ILE A 69 -19.14 -8.14 -7.11
C ILE A 69 -18.70 -8.68 -8.46
N ILE A 70 -17.65 -8.10 -9.00
CA ILE A 70 -17.01 -8.51 -10.25
C ILE A 70 -15.53 -8.83 -10.00
N VAL A 71 -14.90 -9.51 -10.95
CA VAL A 71 -13.49 -9.85 -10.89
C VAL A 71 -12.73 -8.95 -11.87
N GLU A 72 -11.61 -8.39 -11.42
CA GLU A 72 -10.68 -7.64 -12.28
C GLU A 72 -9.47 -8.52 -12.58
N ASP A 73 -9.21 -8.79 -13.86
CA ASP A 73 -8.18 -9.72 -14.31
C ASP A 73 -7.21 -9.14 -15.35
N HIS A 74 -7.48 -7.95 -15.89
CA HIS A 74 -6.64 -7.33 -16.90
C HIS A 74 -6.63 -5.79 -16.83
N GLU A 75 -5.59 -5.22 -17.45
CA GLU A 75 -5.46 -3.77 -17.59
C GLU A 75 -6.47 -3.24 -18.61
N GLY A 76 -7.06 -2.06 -18.35
CA GLY A 76 -8.11 -1.47 -19.20
C GLY A 76 -9.53 -1.87 -18.81
N GLN A 77 -9.74 -2.96 -18.09
CA GLN A 77 -11.06 -3.45 -17.71
C GLN A 77 -11.94 -2.38 -17.02
N LYS A 78 -11.33 -1.45 -16.30
CA LYS A 78 -12.10 -0.36 -15.64
C LYS A 78 -12.94 0.46 -16.62
N ILE A 79 -12.39 0.75 -17.81
CA ILE A 79 -13.14 1.48 -18.85
C ILE A 79 -14.28 0.61 -19.38
N GLU A 80 -14.00 -0.67 -19.66
CA GLU A 80 -14.99 -1.62 -20.16
C GLU A 80 -16.15 -1.78 -19.16
N ASP A 81 -15.84 -1.94 -17.89
CA ASP A 81 -16.85 -2.11 -16.84
C ASP A 81 -17.66 -0.82 -16.60
N ILE A 82 -17.02 0.35 -16.64
CA ILE A 82 -17.72 1.64 -16.54
C ILE A 82 -18.76 1.76 -17.67
N GLN A 83 -18.40 1.43 -18.89
CA GLN A 83 -19.30 1.48 -20.04
C GLN A 83 -20.37 0.37 -19.97
N LYS A 84 -19.97 -0.87 -19.71
CA LYS A 84 -20.85 -2.04 -19.63
C LYS A 84 -21.95 -1.90 -18.60
N TYR A 85 -21.62 -1.37 -17.41
CA TYR A 85 -22.58 -1.24 -16.33
C TYR A 85 -23.23 0.15 -16.24
N ASN A 86 -22.86 1.09 -17.14
CA ASN A 86 -23.29 2.50 -17.12
C ASN A 86 -23.04 3.11 -15.74
N VAL A 87 -21.77 3.17 -15.35
CA VAL A 87 -21.33 3.66 -14.04
C VAL A 87 -21.28 5.18 -14.03
N ASP A 88 -21.85 5.80 -12.99
CA ASP A 88 -21.84 7.24 -12.81
C ASP A 88 -20.61 7.74 -12.06
N ILE A 89 -20.11 6.93 -11.09
CA ILE A 89 -18.96 7.29 -10.25
C ILE A 89 -17.97 6.12 -10.15
N PHE A 90 -16.71 6.40 -10.48
CA PHE A 90 -15.57 5.57 -10.09
C PHE A 90 -14.97 6.12 -8.81
N THR A 91 -14.68 5.26 -7.84
CA THR A 91 -14.07 5.70 -6.57
C THR A 91 -13.00 4.73 -6.08
N VAL A 92 -11.94 5.29 -5.50
CA VAL A 92 -10.83 4.57 -4.84
C VAL A 92 -10.29 5.40 -3.67
N GLY A 93 -9.37 4.84 -2.89
CA GLY A 93 -8.69 5.56 -1.81
C GLY A 93 -7.81 6.70 -2.32
N SER A 94 -7.54 7.68 -1.45
CA SER A 94 -6.72 8.86 -1.75
C SER A 94 -5.25 8.54 -2.09
N ASP A 95 -4.78 7.33 -1.79
CA ASP A 95 -3.44 6.85 -2.19
C ASP A 95 -3.26 6.84 -3.71
N TRP A 96 -4.35 6.89 -4.45
CA TRP A 96 -4.40 6.84 -5.91
C TRP A 96 -4.75 8.18 -6.56
N ILE A 97 -4.69 9.30 -5.82
CA ILE A 97 -5.00 10.63 -6.37
C ILE A 97 -4.18 10.89 -7.65
N GLY A 98 -4.87 11.28 -8.71
CA GLY A 98 -4.30 11.54 -10.03
C GLY A 98 -4.12 10.32 -10.93
N THR A 99 -3.98 9.11 -10.37
CA THR A 99 -3.71 7.88 -11.16
C THR A 99 -4.86 7.52 -12.09
N PHE A 100 -6.10 7.77 -11.68
CA PHE A 100 -7.30 7.40 -12.43
C PHE A 100 -8.05 8.58 -13.04
N ASP A 101 -7.42 9.75 -13.10
CA ASP A 101 -8.06 10.97 -13.66
C ASP A 101 -8.47 10.81 -15.13
N TYR A 102 -7.82 9.91 -15.87
CA TYR A 102 -8.20 9.59 -17.24
C TYR A 102 -9.63 9.02 -17.36
N LEU A 103 -10.17 8.42 -16.29
CA LEU A 103 -11.52 7.90 -16.25
C LEU A 103 -12.60 9.01 -16.19
N ASN A 104 -12.21 10.28 -15.91
CA ASN A 104 -13.14 11.41 -16.00
C ASN A 104 -13.74 11.62 -17.40
N ALA A 105 -13.15 11.02 -18.43
CA ALA A 105 -13.72 10.98 -19.78
C ALA A 105 -14.99 10.09 -19.87
N PHE A 106 -15.20 9.18 -18.91
CA PHE A 106 -16.27 8.18 -18.95
C PHE A 106 -17.24 8.28 -17.78
N CYS A 107 -16.79 8.66 -16.59
CA CYS A 107 -17.62 8.83 -15.40
C CYS A 107 -16.95 9.82 -14.42
N LYS A 108 -17.64 10.21 -13.35
CA LYS A 108 -17.06 11.05 -12.30
C LYS A 108 -16.05 10.25 -11.47
N VAL A 109 -14.80 10.73 -11.33
CA VAL A 109 -13.80 10.14 -10.42
C VAL A 109 -13.84 10.82 -9.06
N VAL A 110 -13.87 10.02 -8.00
CA VAL A 110 -13.87 10.50 -6.60
C VAL A 110 -12.83 9.73 -5.81
N TYR A 111 -11.92 10.45 -5.16
CA TYR A 111 -10.93 9.87 -4.26
C TYR A 111 -11.41 9.98 -2.82
N LEU A 112 -11.47 8.86 -2.10
CA LEU A 112 -11.91 8.80 -0.71
C LEU A 112 -10.71 8.90 0.23
N GLU A 113 -10.82 9.69 1.28
CA GLU A 113 -9.77 9.81 2.28
C GLU A 113 -9.40 8.45 2.89
N ARG A 114 -8.11 8.24 3.12
CA ARG A 114 -7.61 7.04 3.77
C ARG A 114 -8.05 6.99 5.23
N THR A 115 -8.39 5.79 5.70
CA THR A 115 -8.57 5.54 7.12
C THR A 115 -7.18 5.43 7.78
N PRO A 116 -6.80 6.32 8.70
CA PRO A 116 -5.49 6.27 9.33
C PRO A 116 -5.32 4.99 10.16
N ASN A 117 -4.07 4.55 10.33
CA ASN A 117 -3.63 3.50 11.25
C ASN A 117 -4.09 2.06 10.96
N ILE A 118 -4.60 1.76 9.76
CA ILE A 118 -4.94 0.38 9.39
C ILE A 118 -4.56 0.13 7.92
N SER A 119 -3.71 -0.87 7.68
CA SER A 119 -3.40 -1.36 6.34
C SER A 119 -3.20 -2.87 6.33
N SER A 120 -3.38 -3.51 5.17
CA SER A 120 -3.07 -4.94 4.99
C SER A 120 -1.58 -5.22 5.26
N THR A 121 -0.71 -4.24 5.05
CA THR A 121 0.73 -4.33 5.36
C THR A 121 0.97 -4.45 6.86
N MET A 122 0.28 -3.65 7.70
CA MET A 122 0.38 -3.76 9.15
C MET A 122 -0.13 -5.12 9.66
N LEU A 123 -1.23 -5.62 9.09
CA LEU A 123 -1.78 -6.93 9.46
C LEU A 123 -0.87 -8.07 9.05
N ARG A 124 -0.25 -7.99 7.86
CA ARG A 124 0.77 -8.96 7.44
C ARG A 124 1.96 -8.98 8.39
N SER A 125 2.46 -7.82 8.80
CA SER A 125 3.60 -7.73 9.74
C SER A 125 3.32 -8.32 11.11
N SER A 126 2.06 -8.36 11.54
CA SER A 126 1.66 -8.97 12.82
C SER A 126 1.37 -10.47 12.73
N SER A 127 1.02 -10.98 11.55
CA SER A 127 0.56 -12.36 11.35
C SER A 127 1.61 -13.30 10.75
N PHE A 128 2.65 -12.75 10.13
CA PHE A 128 3.75 -13.49 9.51
C PHE A 128 5.06 -12.92 10.04
N ASN A 129 6.11 -13.74 10.14
CA ASN A 129 7.48 -13.30 10.46
C ASN A 129 8.01 -12.42 9.31
N ILE A 130 7.47 -11.20 9.18
CA ILE A 130 7.97 -10.21 8.22
C ILE A 130 9.14 -9.49 8.86
N THR A 131 10.28 -9.52 8.19
CA THR A 131 11.48 -8.81 8.61
C THR A 131 11.27 -7.31 8.47
N LYS A 132 11.35 -6.59 9.58
CA LYS A 132 11.33 -5.12 9.60
C LYS A 132 12.72 -4.61 9.28
N VAL A 133 12.84 -3.95 8.14
CA VAL A 133 14.12 -3.41 7.67
C VAL A 133 14.21 -1.93 7.94
N GLY A 134 15.30 -1.50 8.59
CA GLY A 134 15.68 -0.11 8.73
C GLY A 134 16.73 0.27 7.69
N LEU A 135 16.67 1.51 7.20
CA LEU A 135 17.63 2.06 6.25
C LEU A 135 18.63 2.97 6.98
N VAL A 136 19.92 2.72 6.81
CA VAL A 136 21.00 3.64 7.20
C VAL A 136 21.49 4.37 5.97
N GLY A 137 21.24 5.69 5.92
CA GLY A 137 21.44 6.52 4.74
C GLY A 137 20.13 6.80 4.00
N THR A 138 19.99 8.03 3.52
CA THR A 138 18.76 8.59 2.93
C THR A 138 18.99 9.14 1.51
N GLY A 139 19.97 8.58 0.79
CA GLY A 139 20.30 8.94 -0.58
C GLY A 139 19.49 8.14 -1.61
N ARG A 140 19.82 8.36 -2.89
CA ARG A 140 19.15 7.72 -4.05
C ARG A 140 19.08 6.20 -3.98
N ILE A 141 20.08 5.52 -3.38
CA ILE A 141 20.08 4.07 -3.22
C ILE A 141 19.02 3.65 -2.22
N ALA A 142 18.85 4.40 -1.12
CA ALA A 142 17.79 4.15 -0.15
C ALA A 142 16.40 4.35 -0.76
N GLU A 143 16.19 5.43 -1.54
CA GLU A 143 14.93 5.67 -2.26
C GLU A 143 14.60 4.52 -3.21
N ARG A 144 15.59 4.07 -3.97
CA ARG A 144 15.42 2.92 -4.87
C ARG A 144 15.09 1.64 -4.11
N PHE A 145 15.78 1.39 -2.99
CA PHE A 145 15.49 0.22 -2.14
C PHE A 145 14.05 0.25 -1.63
N VAL A 146 13.55 1.39 -1.16
CA VAL A 146 12.15 1.53 -0.72
C VAL A 146 11.17 1.20 -1.85
N ALA A 147 11.44 1.74 -3.05
CA ALA A 147 10.59 1.49 -4.21
C ALA A 147 10.56 0.01 -4.61
N GLU A 148 11.71 -0.70 -4.51
CA GLU A 148 11.84 -2.11 -4.87
C GLU A 148 11.39 -3.05 -3.73
N ALA A 149 11.59 -2.67 -2.47
CA ALA A 149 11.23 -3.47 -1.30
C ALA A 149 9.73 -3.83 -1.23
N ARG A 150 8.86 -2.97 -1.77
CA ARG A 150 7.41 -3.24 -1.83
C ARG A 150 7.04 -4.47 -2.65
N TYR A 151 7.93 -4.90 -3.56
CA TYR A 151 7.75 -6.09 -4.39
C TYR A 151 8.36 -7.34 -3.77
N ALA A 152 9.14 -7.20 -2.70
CA ALA A 152 9.74 -8.33 -2.00
C ALA A 152 8.79 -8.92 -0.97
N SER A 153 8.66 -10.26 -0.98
CA SER A 153 7.88 -10.97 0.03
C SER A 153 8.66 -11.10 1.34
N GLY A 154 7.99 -10.92 2.46
CA GLY A 154 8.56 -11.21 3.79
C GLY A 154 9.43 -10.12 4.37
N LEU A 155 9.46 -8.91 3.80
CA LEU A 155 10.08 -7.74 4.42
C LEU A 155 9.24 -6.46 4.25
N ILE A 156 9.41 -5.53 5.18
CA ILE A 156 8.88 -4.16 5.10
C ILE A 156 9.95 -3.18 5.55
N VAL A 157 9.98 -2.01 4.92
CA VAL A 157 10.83 -0.90 5.40
C VAL A 157 10.03 -0.12 6.45
N THR A 158 10.53 -0.09 7.68
CA THR A 158 9.84 0.57 8.80
C THR A 158 10.53 1.83 9.30
N SER A 159 11.82 1.99 9.04
CA SER A 159 12.61 3.07 9.60
C SER A 159 13.67 3.57 8.63
N ALA A 160 13.96 4.86 8.66
CA ALA A 160 15.06 5.48 7.92
C ALA A 160 15.85 6.41 8.84
N TYR A 161 17.16 6.24 8.83
CA TYR A 161 18.12 6.98 9.65
C TYR A 161 19.17 7.68 8.79
N ASN A 162 19.46 8.91 9.14
CA ASN A 162 20.64 9.64 8.69
C ASN A 162 21.05 10.62 9.79
N PRO A 163 22.35 10.75 10.13
CA PRO A 163 22.80 11.76 11.10
C PRO A 163 22.50 13.20 10.69
N ASP A 164 22.27 13.45 9.41
CA ASP A 164 21.82 14.73 8.88
C ASP A 164 20.29 14.77 8.79
N ILE A 165 19.66 15.55 9.66
CA ILE A 165 18.21 15.71 9.74
C ILE A 165 17.60 16.35 8.48
N GLU A 166 18.35 17.17 7.75
CA GLU A 166 17.87 17.78 6.50
C GLU A 166 17.72 16.70 5.42
N SER A 167 18.71 15.80 5.32
CA SER A 167 18.64 14.62 4.45
C SER A 167 17.47 13.69 4.81
N VAL A 168 17.20 13.49 6.09
CA VAL A 168 16.02 12.71 6.56
C VAL A 168 14.73 13.37 6.10
N ASN A 169 14.59 14.67 6.27
CA ASN A 169 13.40 15.41 5.87
C ASN A 169 13.18 15.41 4.36
N GLN A 170 14.24 15.49 3.58
CA GLN A 170 14.17 15.41 2.12
C GLN A 170 13.74 13.99 1.68
N PHE A 171 14.33 12.98 2.27
CA PHE A 171 13.97 11.57 2.00
C PHE A 171 12.50 11.29 2.34
N LYS A 172 12.01 11.80 3.48
CA LYS A 172 10.60 11.71 3.86
C LYS A 172 9.66 12.29 2.82
N LYS A 173 10.03 13.41 2.21
CA LYS A 173 9.25 14.03 1.11
C LYS A 173 9.27 13.16 -0.13
N ASN A 174 10.45 12.66 -0.53
CA ASN A 174 10.62 11.85 -1.73
C ASN A 174 9.95 10.48 -1.62
N CYS A 175 9.85 9.95 -0.39
CA CYS A 175 9.27 8.64 -0.07
C CYS A 175 7.88 8.75 0.58
N SER A 176 7.19 9.88 0.45
CA SER A 176 5.89 10.14 1.10
C SER A 176 4.77 9.18 0.69
N GLU A 177 4.90 8.51 -0.45
CA GLU A 177 3.97 7.49 -0.93
C GLU A 177 4.16 6.11 -0.25
N TYR A 178 5.28 5.92 0.49
CA TYR A 178 5.60 4.67 1.16
C TYR A 178 5.30 4.76 2.67
N GLU A 179 4.84 3.67 3.24
CA GLU A 179 4.54 3.57 4.67
C GLU A 179 5.81 3.28 5.49
N ILE A 180 6.59 4.32 5.78
CA ILE A 180 7.74 4.25 6.69
C ILE A 180 7.35 4.95 7.99
N ASP A 181 7.41 4.21 9.11
CA ASP A 181 6.91 4.68 10.42
C ASP A 181 7.84 5.73 11.06
N ILE A 182 9.15 5.51 10.94
CA ILE A 182 10.18 6.30 11.63
C ILE A 182 11.15 6.94 10.64
N TYR A 183 11.32 8.24 10.78
CA TYR A 183 12.34 9.03 10.12
C TYR A 183 13.11 9.78 11.20
N THR A 184 14.38 9.43 11.44
CA THR A 184 15.12 9.95 12.59
C THR A 184 16.60 10.19 12.31
N ASP A 185 17.19 11.12 13.05
CA ASP A 185 18.63 11.38 13.13
C ASP A 185 19.26 10.74 14.40
N LYS A 186 18.45 9.99 15.18
CA LYS A 186 18.87 9.32 16.39
C LYS A 186 18.99 7.81 16.15
N TYR A 187 20.22 7.31 16.24
CA TYR A 187 20.52 5.92 15.92
C TYR A 187 19.85 4.92 16.87
N ASP A 188 19.77 5.24 18.15
CA ASP A 188 19.14 4.35 19.15
C ASP A 188 17.63 4.20 18.89
N GLU A 189 16.94 5.29 18.59
CA GLU A 189 15.52 5.28 18.23
C GLU A 189 15.27 4.47 16.95
N PHE A 190 16.18 4.58 15.98
CA PHE A 190 16.15 3.80 14.75
C PHE A 190 16.22 2.29 15.01
N LEU A 191 17.11 1.85 15.90
CA LEU A 191 17.35 0.43 16.19
C LEU A 191 16.22 -0.26 16.94
N GLU A 192 15.42 0.48 17.73
CA GLU A 192 14.37 -0.12 18.57
C GLU A 192 13.30 -0.90 17.80
N LYS A 193 13.11 -0.60 16.52
CA LYS A 193 11.96 -1.09 15.75
C LYS A 193 12.34 -1.84 14.46
N VAL A 194 13.56 -2.33 14.36
CA VAL A 194 14.06 -3.03 13.18
C VAL A 194 14.61 -4.42 13.54
N ASP A 195 14.36 -5.38 12.66
CA ASP A 195 14.91 -6.74 12.77
C ASP A 195 16.20 -6.86 11.95
N ALA A 196 16.33 -6.05 10.91
CA ALA A 196 17.50 -6.01 10.00
C ALA A 196 17.78 -4.58 9.54
N VAL A 197 19.01 -4.32 9.16
CA VAL A 197 19.46 -3.02 8.67
C VAL A 197 20.02 -3.14 7.26
N TYR A 198 19.54 -2.29 6.35
CA TYR A 198 20.12 -2.10 5.03
C TYR A 198 20.93 -0.81 5.01
N ILE A 199 22.25 -0.94 4.76
CA ILE A 199 23.19 0.19 4.76
C ILE A 199 23.28 0.75 3.34
N ALA A 200 22.74 1.94 3.13
CA ALA A 200 22.75 2.70 1.88
C ALA A 200 23.57 3.99 2.00
N SER A 201 24.55 4.00 2.90
CA SER A 201 25.45 5.14 3.15
C SER A 201 26.73 5.05 2.30
N THR A 202 27.51 6.14 2.26
CA THR A 202 28.85 6.14 1.68
C THR A 202 29.80 5.22 2.44
N HIS A 203 30.86 4.74 1.77
CA HIS A 203 31.83 3.81 2.38
C HIS A 203 32.43 4.28 3.71
N GLU A 204 32.61 5.58 3.90
CA GLU A 204 33.15 6.16 5.12
C GLU A 204 32.25 5.93 6.34
N LEU A 205 30.93 6.09 6.17
CA LEU A 205 29.95 5.83 7.24
C LEU A 205 29.75 4.32 7.48
N SER A 206 29.91 3.49 6.46
CA SER A 206 29.77 2.04 6.56
C SER A 206 30.89 1.41 7.42
N LEU A 207 32.10 1.94 7.39
CA LEU A 207 33.24 1.43 8.18
C LEU A 207 33.17 1.82 9.66
N ILE A 208 32.54 2.91 10.01
CA ILE A 208 32.40 3.37 11.41
C ILE A 208 31.41 2.50 12.21
N HIS A 209 30.46 1.83 11.54
CA HIS A 209 29.43 1.02 12.19
C HIS A 209 29.72 -0.49 12.20
N ILE A 210 30.85 -0.95 11.66
CA ILE A 210 31.33 -2.35 11.81
C ILE A 210 32.22 -2.43 13.07
N SER A 211 31.83 -1.89 14.18
CA SER A 211 32.47 -2.16 15.45
C SER A 211 31.71 -3.26 16.19
N GLU A 212 32.30 -4.44 16.15
CA GLU A 212 32.12 -5.64 16.96
C GLU A 212 30.69 -6.12 17.29
N PRO A 213 30.36 -7.36 16.95
CA PRO A 213 29.15 -7.99 17.49
C PRO A 213 29.35 -8.19 19.00
N THR A 214 28.68 -7.40 19.82
CA THR A 214 28.51 -7.72 21.22
C THR A 214 27.75 -9.05 21.31
N ARG A 215 28.49 -10.14 21.51
CA ARG A 215 27.93 -11.41 21.96
C ARG A 215 27.24 -11.16 23.31
N ARG A 216 25.95 -11.31 23.35
CA ARG A 216 25.18 -11.68 24.53
C ARG A 216 24.54 -13.04 24.32
#